data_6c563f2d0a2c6b3b00a5c79fbe87b11c
#
_entry.id   6c563f2d0a2c6b3b00a5c79fbe87b11c
#
_cell.length_a   1.000
_cell.length_b   1.000
_cell.length_c   1.000
_cell.angle_alpha   90.00
_cell.angle_beta   90.00
_cell.angle_gamma   90.00
#
_symmetry.space_group_name_H-M   'P 1'
#
loop_
_entity.id
_entity.type
_entity.pdbx_description
1 polymer ?
#
loop_
_entity_poly.entity_id
_entity_poly.type
_entity_poly.pdbx_seq_one_letter_code
_entity_poly.pdbx_strand_id
1 'polypeptide(L)'
;FQVLERYRKVIPSFNDDIQGTGAVALAGVLSACRLKGERLSDQVVVVYGAGAGGIGVAWALVEGMKREGLSEEEAKARVLVLDSKGLLVEGRSMEDYKRPYAQRPERLWGWRFAGEYPNLLETITNARATVLLGLSGQAGSFTEPVVRAMLANTPRPVIFPLSNPTPATEALPDDLVYWTEGRALVAAGSPFPPVGFKGRTVPIGQGNNAFVFPGLGLG
;
A
#
# COMPACT_ATOMS: atom_id res chain seq x y z
N PHE A 1 3.58 17.58 -4.72
CA PHE A 1 4.69 17.23 -5.66
C PHE A 1 5.33 18.49 -6.25
N GLN A 2 4.58 19.40 -6.90
CA GLN A 2 5.13 20.57 -7.60
C GLN A 2 6.08 21.43 -6.73
N VAL A 3 5.70 21.73 -5.50
CA VAL A 3 6.54 22.53 -4.58
C VAL A 3 7.82 21.77 -4.23
N LEU A 4 7.72 20.49 -3.86
CA LEU A 4 8.89 19.66 -3.55
C LEU A 4 9.85 19.57 -4.75
N GLU A 5 9.35 19.29 -5.95
CA GLU A 5 10.18 19.21 -7.17
C GLU A 5 10.83 20.54 -7.52
N ARG A 6 10.14 21.67 -7.30
CA ARG A 6 10.66 22.99 -7.58
C ARG A 6 11.83 23.37 -6.66
N TYR A 7 11.76 23.01 -5.37
CA TYR A 7 12.70 23.51 -4.38
C TYR A 7 13.75 22.51 -3.91
N ARG A 8 13.52 21.18 -4.04
CA ARG A 8 14.41 20.13 -3.53
C ARG A 8 15.87 20.19 -4.03
N LYS A 9 16.10 20.86 -5.17
CA LYS A 9 17.45 21.06 -5.74
C LYS A 9 18.08 22.41 -5.35
N VAL A 10 17.34 23.25 -4.65
CA VAL A 10 17.75 24.63 -4.31
C VAL A 10 17.97 24.76 -2.82
N ILE A 11 17.10 24.18 -2.02
CA ILE A 11 17.18 24.16 -0.56
C ILE A 11 16.86 22.75 -0.04
N PRO A 12 17.39 22.34 1.13
CA PRO A 12 16.95 21.13 1.80
C PRO A 12 15.42 21.15 1.95
N SER A 13 14.75 20.18 1.35
CA SER A 13 13.29 20.12 1.30
C SER A 13 12.82 18.71 1.60
N PHE A 14 11.86 18.60 2.52
CA PHE A 14 11.22 17.36 2.90
C PHE A 14 9.70 17.55 2.91
N ASN A 15 8.98 16.55 2.40
CA ASN A 15 7.53 16.49 2.46
C ASN A 15 7.12 15.23 3.22
N ASP A 16 6.56 15.40 4.40
CA ASP A 16 6.22 14.30 5.30
C ASP A 16 5.09 13.42 4.73
N ASP A 17 4.09 14.02 4.08
CA ASP A 17 2.99 13.25 3.45
C ASP A 17 3.44 12.35 2.30
N ILE A 18 4.57 12.67 1.65
CA ILE A 18 5.14 11.87 0.56
C ILE A 18 6.24 10.96 1.09
N GLN A 19 7.27 11.56 1.68
CA GLN A 19 8.51 10.89 2.03
C GLN A 19 8.42 10.18 3.39
N GLY A 20 7.82 10.82 4.41
CA GLY A 20 7.61 10.22 5.73
C GLY A 20 6.61 9.07 5.66
N THR A 21 5.49 9.26 4.97
CA THR A 21 4.49 8.20 4.74
C THR A 21 5.10 7.04 3.95
N GLY A 22 5.90 7.33 2.92
CA GLY A 22 6.63 6.31 2.16
C GLY A 22 7.59 5.50 3.04
N ALA A 23 8.36 6.18 3.89
CA ALA A 23 9.33 5.55 4.78
C ALA A 23 8.67 4.63 5.81
N VAL A 24 7.62 5.09 6.48
CA VAL A 24 6.92 4.28 7.51
C VAL A 24 6.19 3.09 6.89
N ALA A 25 5.55 3.26 5.74
CA ALA A 25 4.88 2.17 5.05
C ALA A 25 5.89 1.11 4.59
N LEU A 26 7.02 1.52 4.00
CA LEU A 26 8.10 0.61 3.61
C LEU A 26 8.65 -0.15 4.83
N ALA A 27 8.93 0.53 5.94
CA ALA A 27 9.42 -0.09 7.17
C ALA A 27 8.44 -1.14 7.72
N GLY A 28 7.13 -0.83 7.68
CA GLY A 28 6.07 -1.77 8.06
C GLY A 28 6.03 -3.01 7.16
N VAL A 29 6.09 -2.82 5.84
CA VAL A 29 6.11 -3.95 4.88
C VAL A 29 7.37 -4.79 5.03
N LEU A 30 8.55 -4.19 5.18
CA LEU A 30 9.80 -4.91 5.46
C LEU A 30 9.73 -5.73 6.75
N SER A 31 9.13 -5.16 7.80
CA SER A 31 8.90 -5.87 9.06
C SER A 31 7.96 -7.06 8.88
N ALA A 32 6.89 -6.89 8.10
CA ALA A 32 5.96 -7.95 7.76
C ALA A 32 6.63 -9.06 6.92
N CYS A 33 7.45 -8.71 5.93
CA CYS A 33 8.24 -9.65 5.15
C CYS A 33 9.19 -10.47 6.05
N ARG A 34 9.89 -9.80 6.99
CA ARG A 34 10.75 -10.48 7.97
C ARG A 34 9.98 -11.49 8.82
N LEU A 35 8.77 -11.14 9.29
CA LEU A 35 7.90 -12.04 10.07
C LEU A 35 7.39 -13.23 9.26
N LYS A 36 7.35 -13.11 7.92
CA LYS A 36 6.96 -14.18 6.99
C LYS A 36 8.14 -15.00 6.51
N GLY A 37 9.38 -14.53 6.67
CA GLY A 37 10.57 -15.13 6.07
C GLY A 37 10.63 -14.94 4.54
N GLU A 38 10.03 -13.87 4.02
CA GLU A 38 9.95 -13.54 2.60
C GLU A 38 10.70 -12.24 2.30
N ARG A 39 11.04 -12.01 1.03
CA ARG A 39 11.68 -10.77 0.59
C ARG A 39 10.61 -9.75 0.14
N LEU A 40 10.94 -8.47 0.19
CA LEU A 40 10.11 -7.41 -0.38
C LEU A 40 9.95 -7.60 -1.90
N SER A 41 11.01 -8.00 -2.58
CA SER A 41 11.02 -8.27 -4.02
C SER A 41 10.12 -9.43 -4.46
N ASP A 42 9.69 -10.29 -3.54
CA ASP A 42 8.74 -11.38 -3.83
C ASP A 42 7.28 -10.92 -3.75
N GLN A 43 7.03 -9.75 -3.15
CA GLN A 43 5.66 -9.28 -2.92
C GLN A 43 5.06 -8.66 -4.17
N VAL A 44 3.74 -8.80 -4.30
CA VAL A 44 2.90 -8.01 -5.20
C VAL A 44 2.07 -7.07 -4.34
N VAL A 45 2.28 -5.78 -4.52
CA VAL A 45 1.72 -4.74 -3.64
C VAL A 45 0.64 -3.97 -4.37
N VAL A 46 -0.53 -3.85 -3.75
CA VAL A 46 -1.59 -2.95 -4.17
C VAL A 46 -1.62 -1.75 -3.24
N VAL A 47 -1.49 -0.55 -3.80
CA VAL A 47 -1.62 0.75 -3.12
C VAL A 47 -2.96 1.35 -3.52
N TYR A 48 -3.89 1.42 -2.60
CA TYR A 48 -5.21 1.98 -2.80
C TYR A 48 -5.27 3.44 -2.33
N GLY A 49 -5.25 4.35 -3.30
CA GLY A 49 -5.14 5.79 -3.12
C GLY A 49 -3.91 6.36 -3.81
N ALA A 50 -4.09 7.07 -4.94
CA ALA A 50 -3.02 7.65 -5.76
C ALA A 50 -2.78 9.14 -5.47
N GLY A 51 -3.01 9.56 -4.22
CA GLY A 51 -2.65 10.90 -3.72
C GLY A 51 -1.16 11.02 -3.38
N ALA A 52 -0.80 12.08 -2.68
CA ALA A 52 0.58 12.36 -2.26
C ALA A 52 1.19 11.17 -1.49
N GLY A 53 0.49 10.68 -0.46
CA GLY A 53 0.95 9.56 0.35
C GLY A 53 1.07 8.26 -0.45
N GLY A 54 0.04 7.91 -1.25
CA GLY A 54 0.05 6.67 -2.03
C GLY A 54 1.17 6.61 -3.07
N ILE A 55 1.43 7.71 -3.76
CA ILE A 55 2.54 7.79 -4.72
C ILE A 55 3.90 7.81 -3.99
N GLY A 56 3.98 8.46 -2.82
CA GLY A 56 5.18 8.41 -1.97
C GLY A 56 5.49 6.97 -1.50
N VAL A 57 4.47 6.23 -1.10
CA VAL A 57 4.58 4.81 -0.72
C VAL A 57 4.99 3.95 -1.92
N ALA A 58 4.36 4.14 -3.08
CA ALA A 58 4.73 3.42 -4.30
C ALA A 58 6.20 3.66 -4.67
N TRP A 59 6.67 4.91 -4.59
CA TRP A 59 8.08 5.25 -4.81
C TRP A 59 8.99 4.51 -3.82
N ALA A 60 8.71 4.56 -2.52
CA ALA A 60 9.53 3.93 -1.51
C ALA A 60 9.63 2.41 -1.69
N LEU A 61 8.50 1.75 -2.04
CA LEU A 61 8.46 0.32 -2.31
C LEU A 61 9.27 -0.06 -3.54
N VAL A 62 9.13 0.68 -4.64
CA VAL A 62 9.92 0.46 -5.87
C VAL A 62 11.42 0.60 -5.56
N GLU A 63 11.83 1.65 -4.85
CA GLU A 63 13.25 1.81 -4.47
C GLU A 63 13.72 0.71 -3.51
N GLY A 64 12.87 0.25 -2.60
CA GLY A 64 13.15 -0.90 -1.73
C GLY A 64 13.38 -2.19 -2.52
N MET A 65 12.51 -2.50 -3.48
CA MET A 65 12.63 -3.68 -4.36
C MET A 65 13.86 -3.61 -5.27
N LYS A 66 14.23 -2.42 -5.76
CA LYS A 66 15.46 -2.22 -6.55
C LYS A 66 16.71 -2.51 -5.71
N ARG A 67 16.72 -2.12 -4.43
CA ARG A 67 17.83 -2.45 -3.51
C ARG A 67 17.97 -3.95 -3.25
N GLU A 68 16.89 -4.71 -3.43
CA GLU A 68 16.91 -6.18 -3.39
C GLU A 68 17.23 -6.83 -4.74
N GLY A 69 17.54 -6.04 -5.77
CA GLY A 69 18.07 -6.52 -7.05
C GLY A 69 17.09 -6.53 -8.21
N LEU A 70 15.86 -6.05 -8.06
CA LEU A 70 14.96 -5.89 -9.21
C LEU A 70 15.37 -4.68 -10.06
N SER A 71 15.15 -4.77 -11.35
CA SER A 71 15.14 -3.60 -12.23
C SER A 71 13.98 -2.66 -11.87
N GLU A 72 14.06 -1.42 -12.30
CA GLU A 72 12.97 -0.46 -12.08
C GLU A 72 11.65 -0.92 -12.71
N GLU A 73 11.72 -1.51 -13.90
CA GLU A 73 10.56 -2.04 -14.60
C GLU A 73 9.92 -3.21 -13.85
N GLU A 74 10.73 -4.17 -13.37
CA GLU A 74 10.25 -5.29 -12.57
C GLU A 74 9.63 -4.85 -11.25
N ALA A 75 10.26 -3.88 -10.57
CA ALA A 75 9.76 -3.33 -9.32
C ALA A 75 8.42 -2.59 -9.52
N LYS A 76 8.32 -1.71 -10.53
CA LYS A 76 7.07 -1.02 -10.89
C LYS A 76 5.96 -2.00 -11.29
N ALA A 77 6.32 -3.08 -11.92
CA ALA A 77 5.41 -4.14 -12.29
C ALA A 77 4.76 -4.85 -11.09
N ARG A 78 5.39 -4.82 -9.92
CA ARG A 78 4.91 -5.44 -8.68
C ARG A 78 4.18 -4.45 -7.78
N VAL A 79 4.18 -3.15 -8.10
CA VAL A 79 3.51 -2.10 -7.32
C VAL A 79 2.35 -1.53 -8.15
N LEU A 80 1.14 -1.94 -7.83
CA LEU A 80 -0.08 -1.57 -8.52
C LEU A 80 -0.80 -0.46 -7.76
N VAL A 81 -0.97 0.69 -8.36
CA VAL A 81 -1.56 1.86 -7.71
C VAL A 81 -2.95 2.12 -8.28
N LEU A 82 -3.93 2.32 -7.41
CA LEU A 82 -5.30 2.65 -7.79
C LEU A 82 -5.69 4.05 -7.30
N ASP A 83 -6.47 4.73 -8.10
CA ASP A 83 -7.23 5.91 -7.68
C ASP A 83 -8.76 5.63 -7.71
N SER A 84 -9.59 6.66 -7.60
CA SER A 84 -11.04 6.54 -7.59
C SER A 84 -11.64 5.95 -8.88
N LYS A 85 -10.87 5.91 -9.99
CA LYS A 85 -11.29 5.33 -11.28
C LYS A 85 -10.80 3.89 -11.46
N GLY A 86 -10.04 3.33 -10.52
CA GLY A 86 -9.44 2.02 -10.61
C GLY A 86 -7.92 2.05 -10.83
N LEU A 87 -7.36 0.95 -11.32
CA LEU A 87 -5.92 0.79 -11.56
C LEU A 87 -5.38 1.88 -12.49
N LEU A 88 -4.22 2.43 -12.14
CA LEU A 88 -3.49 3.32 -13.03
C LEU A 88 -2.95 2.52 -14.22
N VAL A 89 -3.39 2.88 -15.43
CA VAL A 89 -3.00 2.23 -16.70
C VAL A 89 -2.50 3.31 -17.66
N GLU A 90 -1.45 3.02 -18.41
CA GLU A 90 -0.94 3.94 -19.43
C GLU A 90 -2.02 4.27 -20.47
N GLY A 91 -1.99 5.48 -20.99
CA GLY A 91 -2.98 5.97 -21.96
C GLY A 91 -4.22 6.61 -21.34
N ARG A 92 -4.55 6.37 -20.05
CA ARG A 92 -5.65 7.07 -19.40
C ARG A 92 -5.26 8.49 -18.97
N SER A 93 -6.25 9.38 -18.90
CA SER A 93 -6.06 10.73 -18.35
C SER A 93 -5.78 10.67 -16.85
N MET A 94 -4.64 11.20 -16.42
CA MET A 94 -4.22 11.30 -15.03
C MET A 94 -3.20 12.42 -14.84
N GLU A 95 -2.96 12.82 -13.60
CA GLU A 95 -1.94 13.79 -13.24
C GLU A 95 -0.53 13.22 -13.47
N ASP A 96 0.42 14.07 -13.86
CA ASP A 96 1.77 13.66 -14.28
C ASP A 96 2.53 12.86 -13.20
N TYR A 97 2.35 13.19 -11.93
CA TYR A 97 3.02 12.48 -10.82
C TYR A 97 2.55 11.03 -10.63
N LYS A 98 1.40 10.65 -11.21
CA LYS A 98 0.88 9.27 -11.20
C LYS A 98 1.43 8.42 -12.33
N ARG A 99 1.77 9.04 -13.49
CA ARG A 99 2.19 8.36 -14.71
C ARG A 99 3.32 7.34 -14.51
N PRO A 100 4.36 7.61 -13.69
CA PRO A 100 5.44 6.65 -13.46
C PRO A 100 5.00 5.30 -12.89
N TYR A 101 3.79 5.23 -12.32
CA TYR A 101 3.22 4.02 -11.67
C TYR A 101 2.05 3.42 -12.44
N ALA A 102 1.75 3.95 -13.64
CA ALA A 102 0.75 3.37 -14.53
C ALA A 102 1.26 2.04 -15.09
N GLN A 103 0.41 1.02 -15.08
CA GLN A 103 0.74 -0.28 -15.66
C GLN A 103 0.57 -0.25 -17.18
N ARG A 104 1.43 -0.96 -17.90
CA ARG A 104 1.27 -1.12 -19.35
C ARG A 104 0.01 -1.93 -19.67
N PRO A 105 -0.78 -1.55 -20.69
CA PRO A 105 -2.01 -2.27 -21.05
C PRO A 105 -1.78 -3.77 -21.29
N GLU A 106 -0.64 -4.15 -21.88
CA GLU A 106 -0.28 -5.54 -22.19
C GLU A 106 -0.22 -6.43 -20.94
N ARG A 107 0.05 -5.86 -19.78
CA ARG A 107 0.08 -6.59 -18.51
C ARG A 107 -1.30 -7.00 -18.02
N LEU A 108 -2.35 -6.37 -18.54
CA LEU A 108 -3.73 -6.68 -18.23
C LEU A 108 -4.32 -7.73 -19.18
N TRP A 109 -3.54 -8.22 -20.14
CA TRP A 109 -4.02 -9.28 -21.03
C TRP A 109 -4.34 -10.54 -20.23
N GLY A 110 -5.55 -11.05 -20.43
CA GLY A 110 -6.09 -12.18 -19.69
C GLY A 110 -6.70 -11.84 -18.32
N TRP A 111 -6.64 -10.58 -17.88
CA TRP A 111 -7.35 -10.15 -16.69
C TRP A 111 -8.86 -10.09 -16.92
N ARG A 112 -9.61 -10.39 -15.87
CA ARG A 112 -11.08 -10.29 -15.89
C ARG A 112 -11.49 -9.11 -15.02
N PHE A 113 -12.14 -8.12 -15.62
CA PHE A 113 -12.71 -6.95 -14.93
C PHE A 113 -13.90 -6.42 -15.74
N ALA A 114 -14.84 -5.73 -15.07
CA ALA A 114 -16.11 -5.30 -15.67
C ALA A 114 -16.09 -3.84 -16.16
N GLY A 115 -15.29 -2.97 -15.52
CA GLY A 115 -15.24 -1.54 -15.83
C GLY A 115 -14.26 -1.19 -16.94
N GLU A 116 -14.01 0.11 -17.11
CA GLU A 116 -12.97 0.60 -18.02
C GLU A 116 -11.56 0.27 -17.50
N TYR A 117 -11.39 0.28 -16.18
CA TYR A 117 -10.15 -0.11 -15.49
C TYR A 117 -10.48 -1.06 -14.34
N PRO A 118 -9.58 -2.01 -14.01
CA PRO A 118 -9.78 -2.92 -12.88
C PRO A 118 -10.01 -2.15 -11.57
N ASN A 119 -11.06 -2.51 -10.85
CA ASN A 119 -11.31 -2.02 -9.49
C ASN A 119 -10.39 -2.71 -8.47
N LEU A 120 -10.54 -2.40 -7.18
CA LEU A 120 -9.68 -2.92 -6.12
C LEU A 120 -9.73 -4.46 -6.04
N LEU A 121 -10.92 -5.05 -6.00
CA LEU A 121 -11.08 -6.51 -5.91
C LEU A 121 -10.53 -7.22 -7.14
N GLU A 122 -10.83 -6.70 -8.33
CA GLU A 122 -10.35 -7.23 -9.60
C GLU A 122 -8.83 -7.14 -9.71
N THR A 123 -8.24 -6.02 -9.28
CA THR A 123 -6.77 -5.85 -9.26
C THR A 123 -6.11 -6.86 -8.31
N ILE A 124 -6.60 -6.99 -7.08
CA ILE A 124 -6.08 -7.95 -6.10
C ILE A 124 -6.14 -9.38 -6.65
N THR A 125 -7.28 -9.74 -7.22
CA THR A 125 -7.52 -11.10 -7.72
C THR A 125 -6.63 -11.45 -8.91
N ASN A 126 -6.60 -10.57 -9.93
CA ASN A 126 -5.85 -10.82 -11.15
C ASN A 126 -4.33 -10.73 -10.94
N ALA A 127 -3.86 -9.76 -10.15
CA ALA A 127 -2.45 -9.60 -9.83
C ALA A 127 -1.94 -10.59 -8.77
N ARG A 128 -2.83 -11.30 -8.09
CA ARG A 128 -2.50 -12.17 -6.94
C ARG A 128 -1.74 -11.42 -5.86
N ALA A 129 -2.26 -10.25 -5.49
CA ALA A 129 -1.61 -9.37 -4.52
C ALA A 129 -1.40 -10.04 -3.17
N THR A 130 -0.26 -9.77 -2.53
CA THR A 130 0.15 -10.30 -1.22
C THR A 130 0.20 -9.23 -0.14
N VAL A 131 0.29 -7.95 -0.57
CA VAL A 131 0.31 -6.76 0.28
C VAL A 131 -0.74 -5.77 -0.21
N LEU A 132 -1.58 -5.26 0.69
CA LEU A 132 -2.60 -4.24 0.43
C LEU A 132 -2.39 -3.06 1.38
N LEU A 133 -2.20 -1.87 0.81
CA LEU A 133 -1.98 -0.63 1.54
C LEU A 133 -3.07 0.39 1.21
N GLY A 134 -3.76 0.91 2.22
CA GLY A 134 -4.83 1.90 2.10
C GLY A 134 -4.33 3.31 2.40
N LEU A 135 -4.46 4.21 1.43
CA LEU A 135 -4.11 5.63 1.51
C LEU A 135 -5.16 6.48 0.78
N SER A 136 -6.40 5.99 0.76
CA SER A 136 -7.50 6.55 -0.02
C SER A 136 -8.36 7.58 0.73
N GLY A 137 -8.36 7.52 2.06
CA GLY A 137 -9.30 8.24 2.91
C GLY A 137 -10.75 7.76 2.76
N GLN A 138 -10.98 6.62 2.11
CA GLN A 138 -12.31 6.07 1.88
C GLN A 138 -12.63 4.97 2.90
N ALA A 139 -13.36 5.36 3.95
CA ALA A 139 -13.75 4.46 5.02
C ALA A 139 -14.45 3.20 4.52
N GLY A 140 -14.08 2.04 5.08
CA GLY A 140 -14.74 0.77 4.78
C GLY A 140 -14.52 0.20 3.38
N SER A 141 -13.58 0.78 2.60
CA SER A 141 -13.31 0.31 1.23
C SER A 141 -12.64 -1.06 1.16
N PHE A 142 -11.96 -1.50 2.22
CA PHE A 142 -11.46 -2.88 2.33
C PHE A 142 -12.57 -3.80 2.83
N THR A 143 -13.49 -4.11 1.96
CA THR A 143 -14.64 -4.99 2.26
C THR A 143 -14.21 -6.44 2.47
N GLU A 144 -15.10 -7.26 3.06
CA GLU A 144 -14.83 -8.68 3.27
C GLU A 144 -14.41 -9.43 1.99
N PRO A 145 -15.05 -9.24 0.81
CA PRO A 145 -14.60 -9.86 -0.44
C PRO A 145 -13.17 -9.48 -0.83
N VAL A 146 -12.78 -8.20 -0.63
CA VAL A 146 -11.43 -7.70 -0.88
C VAL A 146 -10.41 -8.41 0.01
N VAL A 147 -10.69 -8.50 1.31
CA VAL A 147 -9.81 -9.12 2.30
C VAL A 147 -9.71 -10.63 2.09
N ARG A 148 -10.81 -11.29 1.76
CA ARG A 148 -10.81 -12.73 1.44
C ARG A 148 -10.05 -13.04 0.15
N ALA A 149 -10.07 -12.14 -0.85
CA ALA A 149 -9.26 -12.28 -2.05
C ALA A 149 -7.75 -12.21 -1.72
N MET A 150 -7.34 -11.32 -0.81
CA MET A 150 -5.97 -11.30 -0.30
C MET A 150 -5.57 -12.62 0.34
N LEU A 151 -6.46 -13.20 1.16
CA LEU A 151 -6.23 -14.46 1.84
C LEU A 151 -6.18 -15.66 0.88
N ALA A 152 -6.90 -15.60 -0.24
CA ALA A 152 -6.84 -16.61 -1.30
C ALA A 152 -5.49 -16.60 -2.05
N ASN A 153 -4.83 -15.45 -2.11
CA ASN A 153 -3.55 -15.29 -2.81
C ASN A 153 -2.33 -15.72 -1.96
N THR A 154 -2.41 -15.55 -0.64
CA THR A 154 -1.30 -15.85 0.28
C THR A 154 -1.85 -16.29 1.64
N PRO A 155 -1.22 -17.28 2.30
CA PRO A 155 -1.69 -17.75 3.61
C PRO A 155 -1.59 -16.69 4.71
N ARG A 156 -0.74 -15.69 4.55
CA ARG A 156 -0.51 -14.63 5.54
C ARG A 156 -0.41 -13.25 4.85
N PRO A 157 -1.57 -12.67 4.43
CA PRO A 157 -1.59 -11.37 3.75
C PRO A 157 -1.13 -10.24 4.67
N VAL A 158 -0.50 -9.23 4.08
CA VAL A 158 -0.19 -7.95 4.73
C VAL A 158 -1.28 -6.95 4.33
N ILE A 159 -2.02 -6.42 5.31
CA ILE A 159 -3.13 -5.50 5.05
C ILE A 159 -3.01 -4.30 5.98
N PHE A 160 -2.67 -3.14 5.43
CA PHE A 160 -2.43 -1.92 6.18
C PHE A 160 -3.41 -0.82 5.75
N PRO A 161 -4.53 -0.62 6.44
CA PRO A 161 -5.38 0.56 6.28
C PRO A 161 -4.71 1.77 6.95
N LEU A 162 -3.94 2.55 6.16
CA LEU A 162 -3.08 3.62 6.68
C LEU A 162 -3.76 4.99 6.69
N SER A 163 -4.99 5.11 6.17
CA SER A 163 -5.73 6.38 6.23
C SER A 163 -6.06 6.76 7.67
N ASN A 164 -5.88 8.04 7.96
CA ASN A 164 -6.22 8.65 9.25
C ASN A 164 -7.02 9.94 9.03
N PRO A 165 -7.78 10.41 10.02
CA PRO A 165 -8.06 9.82 11.34
C PRO A 165 -8.89 8.52 11.25
N THR A 166 -9.14 7.88 12.39
CA THR A 166 -9.87 6.60 12.48
C THR A 166 -11.15 6.51 11.65
N PRO A 167 -12.02 7.57 11.55
CA PRO A 167 -13.20 7.52 10.70
C PRO A 167 -12.92 7.38 9.20
N ALA A 168 -11.69 7.64 8.76
CA ALA A 168 -11.28 7.52 7.35
C ALA A 168 -10.58 6.19 7.03
N THR A 169 -10.42 5.29 8.02
CA THR A 169 -9.74 4.01 7.83
C THR A 169 -10.46 3.12 6.83
N GLU A 170 -9.73 2.49 5.95
CA GLU A 170 -10.28 1.60 4.91
C GLU A 170 -10.94 0.34 5.48
N ALA A 171 -10.51 -0.13 6.66
CA ALA A 171 -11.16 -1.18 7.43
C ALA A 171 -10.77 -1.08 8.91
N LEU A 172 -11.63 -1.59 9.79
CA LEU A 172 -11.29 -1.77 11.19
C LEU A 172 -10.39 -3.00 11.36
N PRO A 173 -9.38 -2.96 12.24
CA PRO A 173 -8.53 -4.12 12.51
C PRO A 173 -9.28 -5.37 12.96
N ASP A 174 -10.36 -5.21 13.73
CA ASP A 174 -11.23 -6.31 14.14
C ASP A 174 -11.74 -7.09 12.91
N ASP A 175 -12.32 -6.38 11.94
CA ASP A 175 -12.84 -6.99 10.71
C ASP A 175 -11.73 -7.73 9.95
N LEU A 176 -10.56 -7.11 9.81
CA LEU A 176 -9.41 -7.72 9.11
C LEU A 176 -8.95 -9.01 9.80
N VAL A 177 -8.89 -9.01 11.14
CA VAL A 177 -8.52 -10.20 11.91
C VAL A 177 -9.58 -11.28 11.77
N TYR A 178 -10.87 -10.93 11.86
CA TYR A 178 -11.96 -11.90 11.73
C TYR A 178 -12.05 -12.48 10.32
N TRP A 179 -12.04 -11.68 9.27
CA TRP A 179 -12.16 -12.15 7.88
C TRP A 179 -10.93 -12.95 7.41
N THR A 180 -9.77 -12.73 8.03
CA THR A 180 -8.55 -13.52 7.73
C THR A 180 -8.27 -14.62 8.72
N GLU A 181 -9.19 -14.89 9.66
CA GLU A 181 -9.02 -15.92 10.70
C GLU A 181 -7.73 -15.72 11.54
N GLY A 182 -7.39 -14.48 11.82
CA GLY A 182 -6.18 -14.09 12.56
C GLY A 182 -4.87 -14.31 11.80
N ARG A 183 -4.91 -14.47 10.47
CA ARG A 183 -3.73 -14.74 9.65
C ARG A 183 -3.07 -13.50 9.09
N ALA A 184 -3.82 -12.41 8.87
CA ALA A 184 -3.25 -11.19 8.35
C ALA A 184 -2.23 -10.54 9.30
N LEU A 185 -1.22 -9.91 8.73
CA LEU A 185 -0.38 -8.93 9.40
C LEU A 185 -1.02 -7.57 9.19
N VAL A 186 -1.43 -6.92 10.28
CA VAL A 186 -2.22 -5.68 10.25
C VAL A 186 -1.47 -4.56 10.91
N ALA A 187 -1.42 -3.41 10.24
CA ALA A 187 -1.04 -2.12 10.83
C ALA A 187 -2.01 -1.06 10.32
N ALA A 188 -2.34 -0.08 11.16
CA ALA A 188 -3.27 0.99 10.82
C ALA A 188 -2.62 2.36 10.96
N GLY A 189 -3.15 3.39 10.28
CA GLY A 189 -2.65 4.76 10.38
C GLY A 189 -2.94 5.43 11.72
N SER A 190 -4.02 5.01 12.40
CA SER A 190 -4.38 5.42 13.76
C SER A 190 -4.05 4.32 14.77
N PRO A 191 -3.90 4.65 16.07
CA PRO A 191 -3.68 3.64 17.10
C PRO A 191 -4.95 2.81 17.32
N PHE A 192 -4.80 1.49 17.37
CA PHE A 192 -5.84 0.54 17.73
C PHE A 192 -5.36 -0.42 18.82
N PRO A 193 -6.23 -0.87 19.72
CA PRO A 193 -5.87 -1.91 20.66
C PRO A 193 -5.64 -3.25 19.94
N PRO A 194 -4.92 -4.18 20.58
CA PRO A 194 -4.84 -5.55 20.09
C PRO A 194 -6.22 -6.22 20.00
N VAL A 195 -6.43 -7.05 18.98
CA VAL A 195 -7.69 -7.73 18.73
C VAL A 195 -7.67 -9.15 19.31
N GLY A 196 -8.69 -9.48 20.12
CA GLY A 196 -8.88 -10.84 20.62
C GLY A 196 -9.48 -11.76 19.55
N PHE A 197 -8.83 -12.89 19.24
CA PHE A 197 -9.32 -13.85 18.27
C PHE A 197 -9.04 -15.30 18.70
N LYS A 198 -10.07 -16.12 18.90
CA LYS A 198 -9.97 -17.55 19.28
C LYS A 198 -8.97 -17.81 20.42
N GLY A 199 -9.09 -17.05 21.51
CA GLY A 199 -8.23 -17.18 22.70
C GLY A 199 -6.80 -16.66 22.54
N ARG A 200 -6.47 -16.02 21.41
CA ARG A 200 -5.19 -15.37 21.16
C ARG A 200 -5.38 -13.85 21.04
N THR A 201 -4.35 -13.11 21.38
CA THR A 201 -4.28 -11.65 21.16
C THR A 201 -3.47 -11.37 19.91
N VAL A 202 -4.10 -10.73 18.91
CA VAL A 202 -3.45 -10.32 17.66
C VAL A 202 -3.01 -8.86 17.81
N PRO A 203 -1.71 -8.56 17.83
CA PRO A 203 -1.22 -7.19 17.92
C PRO A 203 -1.52 -6.44 16.61
N ILE A 204 -1.87 -5.17 16.73
CA ILE A 204 -2.08 -4.26 15.61
C ILE A 204 -0.93 -3.27 15.58
N GLY A 205 -0.19 -3.23 14.46
CA GLY A 205 0.86 -2.25 14.25
C GLY A 205 0.29 -0.85 13.99
N GLN A 206 1.11 0.19 14.23
CA GLN A 206 0.73 1.55 13.84
C GLN A 206 1.73 2.07 12.80
N GLY A 207 1.23 2.41 11.60
CA GLY A 207 1.99 2.97 10.49
C GLY A 207 1.68 4.45 10.30
N ASN A 208 2.19 5.31 11.19
CA ASN A 208 2.00 6.76 11.11
C ASN A 208 3.34 7.46 10.89
N ASN A 209 3.40 8.41 9.95
CA ASN A 209 4.59 9.20 9.62
C ASN A 209 5.15 9.97 10.83
N ALA A 210 4.33 10.30 11.83
CA ALA A 210 4.77 10.90 13.08
C ALA A 210 5.90 10.11 13.80
N PHE A 211 6.03 8.80 13.55
CA PHE A 211 7.10 8.01 14.16
C PHE A 211 8.48 8.21 13.53
N VAL A 212 8.53 8.58 12.25
CA VAL A 212 9.81 8.79 11.54
C VAL A 212 10.21 10.26 11.49
N PHE A 213 9.24 11.17 11.61
CA PHE A 213 9.48 12.61 11.47
C PHE A 213 10.52 13.18 12.44
N PRO A 214 10.52 12.84 13.75
CA PRO A 214 11.54 13.39 14.66
C PRO A 214 12.97 13.02 14.24
N GLY A 215 13.20 11.79 13.80
CA GLY A 215 14.51 11.34 13.30
C GLY A 215 14.92 12.03 12.00
N LEU A 216 13.99 12.21 11.08
CA LEU A 216 14.22 12.90 9.80
C LEU A 216 14.44 14.42 9.98
N GLY A 217 13.78 15.02 10.97
CA GLY A 217 13.92 16.46 11.26
C GLY A 217 15.19 16.82 12.02
N LEU A 218 15.83 15.85 12.70
CA LEU A 218 17.08 16.03 13.45
C LEU A 218 18.33 15.63 12.66
N GLY A 219 18.19 14.82 11.63
CA GLY A 219 19.29 14.32 10.76
C GLY A 219 19.41 15.11 9.48
#